data_9680e3f920eb49808648e6a0bbf21ffe
#
_entry.id   9680e3f920eb49808648e6a0bbf21ffe
#
_cell.length_a   1.000
_cell.length_b   1.000
_cell.length_c   1.000
_cell.angle_alpha   90.00
_cell.angle_beta   90.00
_cell.angle_gamma   90.00
#
_symmetry.space_group_name_H-M   'P 1'
#
loop_
_entity.id
_entity.type
_entity.pdbx_description
1 polymer ?
#
loop_
_entity_poly.entity_id
_entity_poly.type
_entity_poly.pdbx_seq_one_letter_code
_entity_poly.pdbx_strand_id
1 'polypeptide(L)'
;MKIRILFIILWCFMISNMKAGEICSVSADSAYAIVNVSVCNMRDEGKFTSGMTTQALLGMPVKVLQYTGWYEIQTPDDYTGWVHRLVVTPMSKQRYDEWNRAEKIIVTAHYGFTYERPNEHAQTVSDVVAGNRLKWEGSKGHFY
;
A
#
# COMPACT_ATOMS: atom_id res chain seq x y z
N MET A 1 55.18 -34.13 9.61
CA MET A 1 54.55 -33.08 10.38
C MET A 1 54.28 -31.87 9.47
N LYS A 2 53.35 -32.00 8.48
CA LYS A 2 52.99 -30.92 7.54
C LYS A 2 51.58 -31.11 6.97
N ILE A 3 50.52 -31.26 7.81
CA ILE A 3 49.13 -31.36 7.35
C ILE A 3 48.19 -30.69 8.40
N ARG A 4 48.47 -29.46 8.78
CA ARG A 4 47.53 -28.75 9.71
C ARG A 4 47.26 -27.28 9.37
N ILE A 5 47.75 -26.77 8.25
CA ILE A 5 47.60 -25.36 7.88
C ILE A 5 46.58 -25.18 6.74
N LEU A 6 46.16 -26.24 6.04
CA LEU A 6 45.28 -26.15 4.87
C LEU A 6 43.77 -26.06 5.23
N PHE A 7 43.37 -26.40 6.47
CA PHE A 7 41.94 -26.39 6.86
C PHE A 7 41.46 -25.07 7.45
N ILE A 8 42.34 -24.16 7.80
CA ILE A 8 41.91 -22.86 8.40
C ILE A 8 41.58 -21.82 7.32
N ILE A 9 42.14 -21.93 6.12
CA ILE A 9 41.90 -20.99 5.02
C ILE A 9 40.55 -21.26 4.31
N LEU A 10 40.04 -22.50 4.39
CA LEU A 10 38.79 -22.86 3.74
C LEU A 10 37.52 -22.43 4.53
N TRP A 11 37.66 -22.10 5.82
CA TRP A 11 36.52 -21.67 6.66
C TRP A 11 36.30 -20.15 6.62
N CYS A 12 37.30 -19.36 6.24
CA CYS A 12 37.16 -17.90 6.15
C CYS A 12 36.44 -17.42 4.84
N PHE A 13 36.23 -18.34 3.85
CA PHE A 13 35.59 -17.97 2.58
C PHE A 13 34.07 -18.21 2.55
N MET A 14 33.47 -18.73 3.63
CA MET A 14 32.03 -19.03 3.72
C MET A 14 31.18 -17.91 4.35
N ILE A 15 31.76 -16.76 4.70
CA ILE A 15 31.02 -15.68 5.39
C ILE A 15 30.79 -14.44 4.50
N SER A 16 31.00 -14.56 3.20
CA SER A 16 30.89 -13.41 2.28
C SER A 16 29.72 -13.49 1.29
N ASN A 17 28.57 -14.06 1.69
CA ASN A 17 27.35 -13.95 0.91
C ASN A 17 26.13 -13.64 1.79
N MET A 18 26.23 -12.62 2.65
CA MET A 18 25.04 -11.91 3.08
C MET A 18 24.65 -10.98 1.93
N LYS A 19 23.80 -11.47 1.05
CA LYS A 19 23.10 -10.64 0.06
C LYS A 19 22.37 -9.55 0.83
N ALA A 20 22.77 -8.29 0.59
CA ALA A 20 21.94 -7.13 0.87
C ALA A 20 20.55 -7.37 0.27
N GLY A 21 19.50 -7.02 1.02
CA GLY A 21 18.11 -7.37 0.82
C GLY A 21 17.70 -7.51 -0.64
N GLU A 22 17.12 -8.65 -0.98
CA GLU A 22 16.48 -8.84 -2.28
C GLU A 22 15.41 -7.77 -2.42
N ILE A 23 15.66 -6.82 -3.33
CA ILE A 23 14.60 -5.97 -3.86
C ILE A 23 13.64 -6.94 -4.54
N CYS A 24 12.52 -7.26 -3.88
CA CYS A 24 11.50 -8.09 -4.47
C CYS A 24 10.93 -7.32 -5.65
N SER A 25 11.29 -7.73 -6.87
CA SER A 25 10.72 -7.16 -8.07
C SER A 25 9.19 -7.34 -8.00
N VAL A 26 8.46 -6.24 -8.05
CA VAL A 26 7.00 -6.24 -8.08
C VAL A 26 6.58 -7.05 -9.31
N SER A 27 5.88 -8.16 -9.11
CA SER A 27 5.32 -8.93 -10.23
C SER A 27 4.29 -8.07 -10.97
N ALA A 28 4.09 -8.30 -12.26
CA ALA A 28 3.11 -7.58 -13.07
C ALA A 28 1.68 -7.62 -12.44
N ASP A 29 1.39 -8.69 -11.70
CA ASP A 29 0.11 -8.85 -10.98
C ASP A 29 0.00 -8.01 -9.71
N SER A 30 1.09 -7.38 -9.24
CA SER A 30 1.14 -6.56 -8.04
C SER A 30 1.60 -5.12 -8.32
N ALA A 31 1.69 -4.73 -9.60
CA ALA A 31 2.16 -3.40 -10.01
C ALA A 31 1.15 -2.26 -9.71
N TYR A 32 0.01 -2.59 -9.12
CA TYR A 32 -1.05 -1.65 -8.77
C TYR A 32 -1.56 -1.92 -7.36
N ALA A 33 -2.09 -0.89 -6.72
CA ALA A 33 -2.76 -1.00 -5.42
C ALA A 33 -3.86 0.06 -5.29
N ILE A 34 -4.68 -0.09 -4.27
CA ILE A 34 -5.65 0.91 -3.85
C ILE A 34 -5.40 1.27 -2.39
N VAL A 35 -5.49 2.55 -2.06
CA VAL A 35 -5.42 3.02 -0.68
C VAL A 35 -6.67 2.57 0.07
N ASN A 36 -6.48 1.93 1.24
CA ASN A 36 -7.54 1.29 2.01
C ASN A 36 -7.80 1.94 3.39
N VAL A 37 -7.20 3.10 3.66
CA VAL A 37 -7.42 3.92 4.87
C VAL A 37 -7.88 5.31 4.46
N SER A 38 -8.62 5.99 5.33
CA SER A 38 -9.18 7.33 5.07
C SER A 38 -8.13 8.33 4.62
N VAL A 39 -6.99 8.37 5.32
CA VAL A 39 -5.82 9.18 4.99
C VAL A 39 -4.55 8.37 5.16
N CYS A 40 -3.81 8.22 4.08
CA CYS A 40 -2.53 7.51 4.04
C CYS A 40 -1.38 8.52 3.94
N ASN A 41 -0.51 8.58 4.95
CA ASN A 41 0.71 9.39 4.89
C ASN A 41 1.76 8.71 4.02
N MET A 42 2.19 9.37 2.95
CA MET A 42 3.32 8.97 2.13
C MET A 42 4.60 9.61 2.70
N ARG A 43 5.69 8.87 2.72
CA ARG A 43 6.94 9.22 3.39
C ARG A 43 8.12 9.22 2.44
N ASP A 44 9.20 9.93 2.82
CA ASP A 44 10.46 9.98 2.05
C ASP A 44 11.14 8.61 1.97
N GLU A 45 11.03 7.82 3.05
CA GLU A 45 11.66 6.50 3.17
C GLU A 45 10.69 5.52 3.82
N GLY A 46 10.89 4.22 3.60
CA GLY A 46 10.09 3.12 4.15
C GLY A 46 10.26 2.91 5.65
N LYS A 47 10.10 3.96 6.45
CA LYS A 47 10.16 3.92 7.92
C LYS A 47 9.25 4.97 8.55
N PHE A 48 8.71 4.71 9.75
CA PHE A 48 7.79 5.61 10.44
C PHE A 48 8.41 6.94 10.90
N THR A 49 9.73 6.98 11.06
CA THR A 49 10.47 8.17 11.53
C THR A 49 10.88 9.12 10.40
N SER A 50 10.68 8.75 9.12
CA SER A 50 11.01 9.63 8.00
C SER A 50 9.98 10.74 7.81
N GLY A 51 10.36 11.79 7.08
CA GLY A 51 9.50 12.90 6.72
C GLY A 51 8.24 12.44 5.96
N MET A 52 7.20 13.25 6.01
CA MET A 52 6.00 13.07 5.20
C MET A 52 6.15 13.90 3.92
N THR A 53 5.98 13.26 2.75
CA THR A 53 6.03 13.94 1.44
C THR A 53 4.66 14.49 1.06
N THR A 54 3.63 13.64 1.15
CA THR A 54 2.24 13.98 0.79
C THR A 54 1.29 12.98 1.43
N GLN A 55 0.02 13.05 1.07
CA GLN A 55 -1.01 12.13 1.53
C GLN A 55 -1.80 11.57 0.36
N ALA A 56 -2.20 10.30 0.47
CA ALA A 56 -3.14 9.67 -0.43
C ALA A 56 -4.43 9.33 0.33
N LEU A 57 -5.57 9.34 -0.34
CA LEU A 57 -6.88 9.17 0.26
C LEU A 57 -7.49 7.80 -0.08
N LEU A 58 -8.39 7.32 0.76
CA LEU A 58 -9.16 6.08 0.56
C LEU A 58 -9.74 6.01 -0.86
N GLY A 59 -9.54 4.86 -1.50
CA GLY A 59 -10.02 4.62 -2.84
C GLY A 59 -9.16 5.25 -3.95
N MET A 60 -8.03 5.89 -3.63
CA MET A 60 -7.08 6.36 -4.63
C MET A 60 -6.33 5.16 -5.22
N PRO A 61 -6.45 4.91 -6.54
CA PRO A 61 -5.66 3.89 -7.22
C PRO A 61 -4.24 4.41 -7.42
N VAL A 62 -3.24 3.55 -7.14
CA VAL A 62 -1.82 3.91 -7.21
C VAL A 62 -1.03 2.85 -7.98
N LYS A 63 0.09 3.24 -8.56
CA LYS A 63 1.08 2.30 -9.09
C LYS A 63 2.04 1.90 -7.96
N VAL A 64 2.45 0.65 -7.94
CA VAL A 64 3.48 0.15 -7.04
C VAL A 64 4.80 0.12 -7.82
N LEU A 65 5.79 0.86 -7.34
CA LEU A 65 7.11 0.97 -7.98
C LEU A 65 8.05 -0.11 -7.44
N GLN A 66 8.05 -0.34 -6.12
CA GLN A 66 8.86 -1.38 -5.48
C GLN A 66 8.29 -1.77 -4.10
N TYR A 67 8.79 -2.88 -3.55
CA TYR A 67 8.44 -3.40 -2.25
C TYR A 67 9.68 -3.88 -1.49
N THR A 68 9.88 -3.38 -0.28
CA THR A 68 10.98 -3.74 0.63
C THR A 68 10.49 -3.93 2.07
N GLY A 69 9.24 -4.43 2.25
CA GLY A 69 8.50 -4.40 3.52
C GLY A 69 7.60 -3.17 3.64
N TRP A 70 7.91 -2.11 2.91
CA TRP A 70 7.08 -0.96 2.60
C TRP A 70 6.88 -0.92 1.08
N TYR A 71 5.78 -0.31 0.63
CA TYR A 71 5.57 -0.05 -0.79
C TYR A 71 6.04 1.37 -1.12
N GLU A 72 6.85 1.51 -2.15
CA GLU A 72 6.98 2.78 -2.85
C GLU A 72 5.87 2.85 -3.89
N ILE A 73 5.05 3.89 -3.81
CA ILE A 73 3.90 4.08 -4.68
C ILE A 73 3.99 5.39 -5.45
N GLN A 74 3.31 5.43 -6.61
CA GLN A 74 3.08 6.64 -7.38
C GLN A 74 1.58 6.91 -7.46
N THR A 75 1.18 8.11 -7.07
CA THR A 75 -0.20 8.60 -7.17
C THR A 75 -0.55 8.99 -8.61
N PRO A 76 -1.84 9.17 -8.97
CA PRO A 76 -2.25 9.58 -10.31
C PRO A 76 -1.73 10.95 -10.76
N ASP A 77 -1.37 11.82 -9.83
CA ASP A 77 -0.76 13.14 -10.03
C ASP A 77 0.78 13.11 -9.91
N ASP A 78 1.36 11.91 -10.11
CA ASP A 78 2.80 11.64 -10.21
C ASP A 78 3.63 11.87 -8.94
N TYR A 79 3.03 12.12 -7.76
CA TYR A 79 3.77 12.09 -6.51
C TYR A 79 4.22 10.67 -6.16
N THR A 80 5.45 10.54 -5.70
CA THR A 80 5.99 9.27 -5.20
C THR A 80 6.26 9.34 -3.71
N GLY A 81 6.24 8.18 -3.06
CA GLY A 81 6.59 8.07 -1.65
C GLY A 81 6.31 6.67 -1.10
N TRP A 82 6.80 6.44 0.09
CA TRP A 82 6.73 5.17 0.79
C TRP A 82 5.51 5.09 1.70
N VAL A 83 4.81 3.98 1.64
CA VAL A 83 3.65 3.69 2.49
C VAL A 83 3.81 2.33 3.17
N HIS A 84 3.28 2.22 4.38
CA HIS A 84 3.28 0.93 5.07
C HIS A 84 2.36 -0.07 4.34
N ARG A 85 2.75 -1.34 4.30
CA ARG A 85 2.03 -2.40 3.55
C ARG A 85 0.57 -2.58 3.94
N LEU A 86 0.16 -2.18 5.13
CA LEU A 86 -1.23 -2.33 5.62
C LEU A 86 -2.17 -1.22 5.14
N VAL A 87 -1.68 -0.12 4.59
CA VAL A 87 -2.51 1.03 4.18
C VAL A 87 -2.87 1.01 2.70
N VAL A 88 -2.41 -0.01 1.97
CA VAL A 88 -2.75 -0.25 0.57
C VAL A 88 -3.10 -1.72 0.36
N THR A 89 -4.02 -1.98 -0.57
CA THR A 89 -4.37 -3.33 -1.00
C THR A 89 -3.85 -3.54 -2.43
N PRO A 90 -2.87 -4.43 -2.64
CA PRO A 90 -2.38 -4.76 -3.97
C PRO A 90 -3.50 -5.31 -4.87
N MET A 91 -3.43 -5.02 -6.17
CA MET A 91 -4.40 -5.48 -7.14
C MET A 91 -3.76 -5.74 -8.50
N SER A 92 -4.38 -6.64 -9.28
CA SER A 92 -3.99 -6.87 -10.66
C SER A 92 -4.33 -5.66 -11.54
N LYS A 93 -3.69 -5.57 -12.72
CA LYS A 93 -4.00 -4.55 -13.73
C LYS A 93 -5.49 -4.57 -14.12
N GLN A 94 -6.08 -5.76 -14.23
CA GLN A 94 -7.50 -5.89 -14.56
C GLN A 94 -8.38 -5.22 -13.50
N ARG A 95 -8.16 -5.51 -12.20
CA ARG A 95 -8.91 -4.90 -11.09
C ARG A 95 -8.68 -3.38 -10.99
N TYR A 96 -7.47 -2.92 -11.28
CA TYR A 96 -7.14 -1.50 -11.35
C TYR A 96 -7.96 -0.81 -12.45
N ASP A 97 -8.06 -1.41 -13.65
CA ASP A 97 -8.84 -0.87 -14.76
C ASP A 97 -10.34 -0.93 -14.48
N GLU A 98 -10.84 -1.99 -13.85
CA GLU A 98 -12.22 -2.12 -13.40
C GLU A 98 -12.56 -1.04 -12.37
N TRP A 99 -11.69 -0.83 -11.38
CA TRP A 99 -11.84 0.24 -10.40
C TRP A 99 -11.91 1.62 -11.08
N ASN A 100 -11.02 1.91 -11.99
CA ASN A 100 -10.98 3.21 -12.67
C ASN A 100 -12.26 3.49 -13.49
N ARG A 101 -12.88 2.45 -14.08
CA ARG A 101 -14.12 2.55 -14.86
C ARG A 101 -15.39 2.53 -14.01
N ALA A 102 -15.31 1.98 -12.80
CA ALA A 102 -16.48 1.87 -11.93
C ALA A 102 -17.04 3.25 -11.56
N GLU A 103 -18.34 3.35 -11.40
CA GLU A 103 -18.99 4.51 -10.79
C GLU A 103 -18.59 4.63 -9.32
N LYS A 104 -18.39 5.85 -8.84
CA LYS A 104 -17.88 6.13 -7.49
C LYS A 104 -18.68 7.19 -6.78
N ILE A 105 -18.83 7.01 -5.48
CA ILE A 105 -19.21 8.06 -4.54
C ILE A 105 -17.94 8.80 -4.13
N ILE A 106 -17.99 10.12 -4.09
CA ILE A 106 -16.96 10.97 -3.50
C ILE A 106 -17.51 11.53 -2.20
N VAL A 107 -16.83 11.29 -1.10
CA VAL A 107 -17.20 11.84 0.21
C VAL A 107 -16.95 13.35 0.18
N THR A 108 -17.96 14.14 0.51
CA THR A 108 -17.88 15.61 0.62
C THR A 108 -17.91 16.11 2.05
N ALA A 109 -18.37 15.27 3.00
CA ALA A 109 -18.33 15.58 4.42
C ALA A 109 -16.89 15.66 4.93
N HIS A 110 -16.60 16.61 5.84
CA HIS A 110 -15.26 16.71 6.42
C HIS A 110 -14.83 15.44 7.15
N TYR A 111 -15.79 14.77 7.80
CA TYR A 111 -15.56 13.53 8.54
C TYR A 111 -16.86 12.71 8.61
N GLY A 112 -16.75 11.39 8.57
CA GLY A 112 -17.87 10.46 8.69
C GLY A 112 -17.39 9.03 8.92
N PHE A 113 -18.35 8.09 8.90
CA PHE A 113 -18.07 6.66 9.10
C PHE A 113 -18.74 5.82 8.01
N THR A 114 -18.13 4.69 7.70
CA THR A 114 -18.76 3.59 6.98
C THR A 114 -19.18 2.49 7.94
N TYR A 115 -20.28 1.82 7.62
CA TYR A 115 -20.88 0.79 8.47
C TYR A 115 -20.93 -0.55 7.73
N GLU A 116 -20.87 -1.66 8.48
CA GLU A 116 -20.97 -3.01 7.94
C GLU A 116 -22.32 -3.26 7.23
N ARG A 117 -23.37 -2.59 7.65
CA ARG A 117 -24.75 -2.69 7.14
C ARG A 117 -25.38 -1.30 7.11
N PRO A 118 -26.40 -1.08 6.25
CA PRO A 118 -27.11 0.20 6.18
C PRO A 118 -27.97 0.43 7.44
N ASN A 119 -27.32 0.67 8.57
CA ASN A 119 -27.88 0.92 9.88
C ASN A 119 -26.85 1.70 10.72
N GLU A 120 -27.22 2.83 11.29
CA GLU A 120 -26.36 3.69 12.13
C GLU A 120 -25.91 3.00 13.45
N HIS A 121 -26.62 1.95 13.88
CA HIS A 121 -26.23 1.12 15.04
C HIS A 121 -25.37 -0.09 14.64
N ALA A 122 -25.06 -0.26 13.35
CA ALA A 122 -24.17 -1.32 12.91
C ALA A 122 -22.70 -1.00 13.26
N GLN A 123 -21.86 -2.02 13.23
CA GLN A 123 -20.43 -1.86 13.48
C GLN A 123 -19.83 -0.91 12.46
N THR A 124 -19.05 0.06 12.94
CA THR A 124 -18.24 0.93 12.10
C THR A 124 -17.09 0.14 11.49
N VAL A 125 -16.92 0.25 10.17
CA VAL A 125 -15.86 -0.42 9.42
C VAL A 125 -14.64 0.49 9.29
N SER A 126 -14.86 1.77 8.93
CA SER A 126 -13.79 2.76 8.75
C SER A 126 -14.35 4.16 8.97
N ASP A 127 -13.47 5.10 9.28
CA ASP A 127 -13.72 6.51 9.08
C ASP A 127 -13.57 6.89 7.60
N VAL A 128 -14.15 8.04 7.24
CA VAL A 128 -14.00 8.65 5.92
C VAL A 128 -13.88 10.17 6.05
N VAL A 129 -13.15 10.77 5.11
CA VAL A 129 -12.96 12.23 5.02
C VAL A 129 -13.27 12.73 3.61
N ALA A 130 -13.43 14.05 3.46
CA ALA A 130 -13.64 14.66 2.16
C ALA A 130 -12.58 14.24 1.13
N GLY A 131 -13.01 13.87 -0.07
CA GLY A 131 -12.16 13.37 -1.15
C GLY A 131 -11.98 11.86 -1.19
N ASN A 132 -12.40 11.11 -0.15
CA ASN A 132 -12.42 9.66 -0.18
C ASN A 132 -13.34 9.16 -1.30
N ARG A 133 -12.97 8.06 -1.94
CA ARG A 133 -13.68 7.46 -3.08
C ARG A 133 -14.12 6.05 -2.73
N LEU A 134 -15.40 5.78 -2.89
CA LEU A 134 -16.00 4.47 -2.68
C LEU A 134 -16.68 4.02 -3.96
N LYS A 135 -16.66 2.72 -4.25
CA LYS A 135 -17.38 2.18 -5.40
C LYS A 135 -18.88 2.28 -5.14
N TRP A 136 -19.62 2.80 -6.12
CA TRP A 136 -21.07 2.83 -6.06
C TRP A 136 -21.63 1.42 -6.34
N GLU A 137 -22.47 0.91 -5.43
CA GLU A 137 -23.16 -0.38 -5.58
C GLU A 137 -24.68 -0.26 -5.35
N GLY A 138 -25.19 0.94 -5.25
CA GLY A 138 -26.61 1.22 -5.01
C GLY A 138 -26.85 1.95 -3.70
N SER A 139 -28.11 2.21 -3.40
CA SER A 139 -28.54 2.89 -2.17
C SER A 139 -29.64 2.11 -1.46
N LYS A 140 -29.68 2.23 -0.12
CA LYS A 140 -30.76 1.70 0.70
C LYS A 140 -31.18 2.76 1.73
N GLY A 141 -32.33 3.39 1.49
CA GLY A 141 -32.74 4.56 2.27
C GLY A 141 -31.78 5.72 2.04
N HIS A 142 -31.19 6.23 3.13
CA HIS A 142 -30.17 7.28 3.10
C HIS A 142 -28.72 6.76 3.14
N PHE A 143 -28.52 5.44 3.05
CA PHE A 143 -27.20 4.82 2.94
C PHE A 143 -26.84 4.58 1.46
N TYR A 144 -25.53 4.72 1.17
CA TYR A 144 -24.93 4.58 -0.15
C TYR A 144 -23.86 3.50 -0.13
#